data_da0e310b5388ffa615e08e1ae889509e
#
_entry.id   da0e310b5388ffa615e08e1ae889509e
#
_cell.length_a   1.000
_cell.length_b   1.000
_cell.length_c   1.000
_cell.angle_alpha   90.00
_cell.angle_beta   90.00
_cell.angle_gamma   90.00
#
_symmetry.space_group_name_H-M   'P 1'
#
loop_
_entity.id
_entity.type
_entity.pdbx_description
1 polymer ?
#
loop_
_entity_poly.entity_id
_entity_poly.type
_entity_poly.pdbx_seq_one_letter_code
_entity_poly.pdbx_strand_id
1 'polypeptide(L)'
;MQYKAATVDEYIVQLPEERQVLVKKLRKLANDKLRKGFEETTYYNMPASALPHATYPDGYYCDPIIPLQFLNIALQNNFMAVYRTGCYAGVALIEWFKNEYPKHIKTKIDIGKSCIRFKKMKTIPYEPLGQFFSKVTVAAWIARYKSVIKKQ
;
A
#
# COMPACT_ATOMS: atom_id res chain seq x y z
N MET A 1 -5.47 -6.78 -15.09
CA MET A 1 -6.00 -8.12 -14.72
C MET A 1 -6.66 -8.06 -13.37
N GLN A 2 -7.87 -8.56 -13.26
CA GLN A 2 -8.56 -8.65 -11.97
C GLN A 2 -8.72 -10.12 -11.59
N TYR A 3 -8.30 -10.45 -10.39
CA TYR A 3 -8.47 -11.78 -9.82
C TYR A 3 -9.52 -11.72 -8.72
N LYS A 4 -10.43 -12.68 -8.70
CA LYS A 4 -11.39 -12.78 -7.58
C LYS A 4 -10.71 -13.49 -6.42
N ALA A 5 -10.63 -12.84 -5.30
CA ALA A 5 -9.99 -13.39 -4.11
C ALA A 5 -10.62 -12.83 -2.83
N ALA A 6 -11.01 -13.70 -1.92
CA ALA A 6 -11.49 -13.33 -0.61
C ALA A 6 -10.34 -13.13 0.38
N THR A 7 -9.20 -13.77 0.13
CA THR A 7 -8.00 -13.67 0.96
C THR A 7 -6.77 -13.35 0.12
N VAL A 8 -5.72 -12.89 0.78
CA VAL A 8 -4.43 -12.63 0.12
C VAL A 8 -3.83 -13.92 -0.44
N ASP A 9 -3.96 -15.03 0.29
CA ASP A 9 -3.47 -16.32 -0.18
C ASP A 9 -4.18 -16.75 -1.48
N GLU A 10 -5.50 -16.60 -1.55
CA GLU A 10 -6.26 -16.89 -2.77
C GLU A 10 -5.82 -16.01 -3.95
N TYR A 11 -5.51 -14.75 -3.67
CA TYR A 11 -4.99 -13.83 -4.69
C TYR A 11 -3.66 -14.32 -5.25
N ILE A 12 -2.74 -14.67 -4.36
CA ILE A 12 -1.37 -15.06 -4.75
C ILE A 12 -1.37 -16.33 -5.61
N VAL A 13 -2.16 -17.35 -5.24
CA VAL A 13 -2.14 -18.63 -5.97
C VAL A 13 -2.64 -18.52 -7.40
N GLN A 14 -3.38 -17.48 -7.74
CA GLN A 14 -3.86 -17.22 -9.10
C GLN A 14 -2.81 -16.55 -10.00
N LEU A 15 -1.73 -16.06 -9.43
CA LEU A 15 -0.69 -15.32 -10.17
C LEU A 15 0.29 -16.27 -10.86
N PRO A 16 0.92 -15.82 -11.97
CA PRO A 16 2.09 -16.51 -12.50
C PRO A 16 3.19 -16.63 -11.45
N GLU A 17 3.95 -17.72 -11.48
CA GLU A 17 4.93 -18.06 -10.45
C GLU A 17 5.90 -16.93 -10.11
N GLU A 18 6.46 -16.28 -11.11
CA GLU A 18 7.40 -15.16 -10.92
C GLU A 18 6.75 -13.95 -10.22
N ARG A 19 5.46 -13.73 -10.46
CA ARG A 19 4.71 -12.67 -9.80
C ARG A 19 4.30 -13.05 -8.39
N GLN A 20 4.08 -14.33 -8.13
CA GLN A 20 3.84 -14.83 -6.77
C GLN A 20 5.01 -14.50 -5.84
N VAL A 21 6.24 -14.75 -6.29
CA VAL A 21 7.44 -14.45 -5.51
C VAL A 21 7.47 -12.97 -5.12
N LEU A 22 7.16 -12.11 -6.07
CA LEU A 22 7.18 -10.67 -5.90
C LEU A 22 6.14 -10.19 -4.88
N VAL A 23 4.90 -10.64 -5.04
CA VAL A 23 3.81 -10.26 -4.14
C VAL A 23 4.05 -10.81 -2.73
N LYS A 24 4.58 -12.02 -2.61
CA LYS A 24 4.95 -12.60 -1.31
C LYS A 24 6.01 -11.74 -0.59
N LYS A 25 7.00 -11.24 -1.31
CA LYS A 25 8.03 -10.35 -0.74
C LYS A 25 7.42 -9.02 -0.28
N LEU A 26 6.55 -8.43 -1.07
CA LEU A 26 5.89 -7.17 -0.70
C LEU A 26 4.92 -7.36 0.47
N ARG A 27 4.19 -8.47 0.48
CA ARG A 27 3.31 -8.84 1.59
C ARG A 27 4.10 -8.94 2.89
N LYS A 28 5.22 -9.68 2.85
CA LYS A 28 6.09 -9.83 4.02
C LYS A 28 6.64 -8.48 4.46
N LEU A 29 7.09 -7.68 3.52
CA LEU A 29 7.61 -6.34 3.80
C LEU A 29 6.57 -5.47 4.50
N ALA A 30 5.34 -5.44 3.97
CA ALA A 30 4.25 -4.69 4.57
C ALA A 30 3.94 -5.16 6.00
N ASN A 31 3.82 -6.48 6.18
CA ASN A 31 3.50 -7.04 7.49
C ASN A 31 4.62 -6.81 8.52
N ASP A 32 5.89 -6.82 8.07
CA ASP A 32 7.04 -6.61 8.96
C ASP A 32 7.26 -5.13 9.28
N LYS A 33 6.96 -4.22 8.37
CA LYS A 33 7.35 -2.80 8.47
C LYS A 33 6.21 -1.87 8.84
N LEU A 34 4.97 -2.21 8.53
CA LEU A 34 3.84 -1.40 8.98
C LEU A 34 3.77 -1.35 10.50
N ARG A 35 3.40 -0.20 11.03
CA ARG A 35 3.26 -0.03 12.47
C ARG A 35 2.14 -0.90 13.01
N LYS A 36 2.27 -1.29 14.27
CA LYS A 36 1.26 -2.08 14.98
C LYS A 36 -0.10 -1.41 14.90
N GLY A 37 -1.12 -2.19 14.58
CA GLY A 37 -2.50 -1.73 14.42
C GLY A 37 -2.99 -1.79 12.98
N PHE A 38 -2.09 -1.76 11.99
CA PHE A 38 -2.46 -2.06 10.61
C PHE A 38 -2.52 -3.57 10.43
N GLU A 39 -3.59 -4.04 9.79
CA GLU A 39 -3.80 -5.48 9.57
C GLU A 39 -3.97 -5.79 8.10
N GLU A 40 -3.49 -6.96 7.70
CA GLU A 40 -3.65 -7.46 6.35
C GLU A 40 -5.11 -7.81 6.07
N THR A 41 -5.58 -7.43 4.90
CA THR A 41 -6.92 -7.73 4.41
C THR A 41 -6.92 -7.73 2.88
N THR A 42 -8.09 -7.82 2.27
CA THR A 42 -8.26 -7.60 0.83
C THR A 42 -9.17 -6.40 0.60
N TYR A 43 -8.93 -5.70 -0.52
CA TYR A 43 -9.74 -4.57 -0.94
C TYR A 43 -9.80 -4.58 -2.45
N TYR A 44 -11.01 -4.62 -3.00
CA TYR A 44 -11.22 -4.84 -4.45
C TYR A 44 -10.45 -6.05 -4.97
N ASN A 45 -10.49 -7.15 -4.21
CA ASN A 45 -9.80 -8.41 -4.52
C ASN A 45 -8.27 -8.29 -4.59
N MET A 46 -7.68 -7.28 -3.99
CA MET A 46 -6.22 -7.06 -3.95
C MET A 46 -5.70 -7.16 -2.52
N PRO A 47 -4.44 -7.57 -2.34
CA PRO A 47 -3.81 -7.49 -1.03
C PRO A 47 -3.83 -6.07 -0.50
N ALA A 48 -4.19 -5.91 0.75
CA ALA A 48 -4.34 -4.60 1.38
C ALA A 48 -3.89 -4.64 2.83
N SER A 49 -3.60 -3.47 3.36
CA SER A 49 -3.40 -3.27 4.80
C SER A 49 -4.32 -2.13 5.23
N ALA A 50 -5.01 -2.34 6.34
CA ALA A 50 -6.07 -1.45 6.78
C ALA A 50 -6.14 -1.38 8.29
N LEU A 51 -6.88 -0.42 8.81
CA LEU A 51 -7.23 -0.36 10.22
C LEU A 51 -8.54 -1.11 10.42
N PRO A 52 -8.55 -2.16 11.27
CA PRO A 52 -9.79 -2.89 11.54
C PRO A 52 -10.80 -2.00 12.26
N HIS A 53 -12.08 -2.35 12.18
CA HIS A 53 -13.15 -1.58 12.84
C HIS A 53 -12.97 -1.48 14.35
N ALA A 54 -12.27 -2.44 14.97
CA ALA A 54 -11.93 -2.37 16.40
C ALA A 54 -11.03 -1.16 16.72
N THR A 55 -10.18 -0.76 15.78
CA THR A 55 -9.27 0.38 15.93
C THR A 55 -9.90 1.68 15.42
N TYR A 56 -10.62 1.61 14.30
CA TYR A 56 -11.30 2.76 13.71
C TYR A 56 -12.73 2.38 13.33
N PRO A 57 -13.69 2.51 14.27
CA PRO A 57 -15.05 2.01 14.09
C PRO A 57 -15.84 2.61 12.93
N ASP A 58 -15.54 3.86 12.56
CA ASP A 58 -16.25 4.55 11.48
C ASP A 58 -15.98 3.96 10.09
N GLY A 59 -14.87 3.23 9.93
CA GLY A 59 -14.50 2.63 8.67
C GLY A 59 -14.19 3.67 7.58
N TYR A 60 -14.30 3.25 6.33
CA TYR A 60 -14.07 4.13 5.19
C TYR A 60 -15.27 5.05 4.97
N TYR A 61 -15.06 6.35 4.78
CA TYR A 61 -16.16 7.31 4.75
C TYR A 61 -17.15 7.09 3.60
N CYS A 62 -16.68 6.56 2.47
CA CYS A 62 -17.55 6.24 1.33
C CYS A 62 -18.38 4.97 1.56
N ASP A 63 -17.87 4.06 2.37
CA ASP A 63 -18.56 2.80 2.69
C ASP A 63 -18.08 2.31 4.06
N PRO A 64 -18.83 2.61 5.13
CA PRO A 64 -18.42 2.28 6.51
C PRO A 64 -18.26 0.79 6.80
N ILE A 65 -18.78 -0.08 5.95
CA ILE A 65 -18.60 -1.54 6.07
C ILE A 65 -17.15 -1.92 5.79
N ILE A 66 -16.47 -1.13 4.94
CA ILE A 66 -15.08 -1.36 4.57
C ILE A 66 -14.17 -0.77 5.65
N PRO A 67 -13.18 -1.52 6.17
CA PRO A 67 -12.18 -0.98 7.10
C PRO A 67 -11.43 0.18 6.45
N LEU A 68 -10.93 1.10 7.26
CA LEU A 68 -10.14 2.24 6.76
C LEU A 68 -8.87 1.75 6.10
N GLN A 69 -8.78 1.92 4.79
CA GLN A 69 -7.66 1.44 3.99
C GLN A 69 -6.42 2.33 4.15
N PHE A 70 -5.24 1.71 4.09
CA PHE A 70 -3.97 2.42 4.08
C PHE A 70 -3.14 2.09 2.85
N LEU A 71 -2.98 0.80 2.54
CA LEU A 71 -2.07 0.32 1.51
C LEU A 71 -2.74 -0.79 0.69
N ASN A 72 -2.54 -0.76 -0.63
CA ASN A 72 -2.97 -1.83 -1.53
C ASN A 72 -1.84 -2.18 -2.48
N ILE A 73 -1.71 -3.46 -2.78
CA ILE A 73 -0.75 -3.96 -3.77
C ILE A 73 -1.53 -4.50 -4.95
N ALA A 74 -1.29 -3.96 -6.13
CA ALA A 74 -2.01 -4.36 -7.34
C ALA A 74 -1.05 -4.74 -8.46
N LEU A 75 -1.28 -5.90 -9.06
CA LEU A 75 -0.60 -6.29 -10.29
C LEU A 75 -1.45 -5.86 -11.47
N GLN A 76 -0.85 -5.08 -12.34
CA GLN A 76 -1.42 -4.70 -13.62
C GLN A 76 -0.68 -5.43 -14.75
N ASN A 77 -1.20 -5.36 -15.97
CA ASN A 77 -0.58 -6.07 -17.09
C ASN A 77 0.87 -5.66 -17.34
N ASN A 78 1.16 -4.37 -17.26
CA ASN A 78 2.45 -3.81 -17.62
C ASN A 78 3.26 -3.26 -16.44
N PHE A 79 2.70 -3.28 -15.23
CA PHE A 79 3.38 -2.76 -14.06
C PHE A 79 2.75 -3.33 -12.79
N MET A 80 3.46 -3.17 -11.68
CA MET A 80 2.90 -3.39 -10.36
C MET A 80 2.79 -2.05 -9.66
N ALA A 81 1.70 -1.85 -8.93
CA ALA A 81 1.47 -0.61 -8.20
C ALA A 81 1.29 -0.88 -6.71
N VAL A 82 1.89 -0.01 -5.92
CA VAL A 82 1.59 0.10 -4.50
C VAL A 82 0.69 1.31 -4.36
N TYR A 83 -0.60 1.07 -4.16
CA TYR A 83 -1.56 2.12 -3.88
C TYR A 83 -1.57 2.39 -2.39
N ARG A 84 -1.48 3.64 -2.04
CA ARG A 84 -1.77 4.06 -0.68
C ARG A 84 -2.99 4.96 -0.79
N THR A 85 -3.84 4.91 0.20
CA THR A 85 -4.99 5.80 0.31
C THR A 85 -4.43 7.19 0.70
N GLY A 86 -3.42 7.59 0.04
CA GLY A 86 -2.46 8.45 0.61
C GLY A 86 -2.13 9.69 -0.17
N CYS A 87 -2.97 10.18 -1.06
CA CYS A 87 -3.00 11.63 -1.21
C CYS A 87 -3.15 12.26 0.18
N TYR A 88 -3.48 11.42 1.15
CA TYR A 88 -3.64 11.78 2.56
C TYR A 88 -2.37 11.61 3.41
N ALA A 89 -1.35 10.91 2.94
CA ALA A 89 -0.15 10.66 3.74
C ALA A 89 0.79 11.87 3.89
N GLY A 90 0.52 12.92 3.14
CA GLY A 90 1.28 14.17 3.23
C GLY A 90 2.43 14.28 2.24
N VAL A 91 2.72 15.52 1.88
CA VAL A 91 3.75 15.86 0.88
C VAL A 91 5.15 15.46 1.38
N ALA A 92 5.42 15.63 2.67
CA ALA A 92 6.74 15.35 3.25
C ALA A 92 7.17 13.90 3.07
N LEU A 93 6.25 12.95 3.22
CA LEU A 93 6.55 11.53 3.05
C LEU A 93 6.88 11.19 1.60
N ILE A 94 6.13 11.76 0.66
CA ILE A 94 6.35 11.59 -0.77
C ILE A 94 7.72 12.17 -1.16
N GLU A 95 8.04 13.36 -0.69
CA GLU A 95 9.32 14.02 -0.98
C GLU A 95 10.49 13.21 -0.41
N TRP A 96 10.33 12.65 0.80
CA TRP A 96 11.33 11.76 1.36
C TRP A 96 11.59 10.56 0.44
N PHE A 97 10.52 9.91 -0.03
CA PHE A 97 10.64 8.74 -0.91
C PHE A 97 11.29 9.09 -2.25
N LYS A 98 10.90 10.23 -2.84
CA LYS A 98 11.50 10.70 -4.10
C LYS A 98 13.00 10.97 -3.95
N ASN A 99 13.43 11.46 -2.80
CA ASN A 99 14.83 11.73 -2.53
C ASN A 99 15.62 10.46 -2.22
N GLU A 100 14.97 9.48 -1.59
CA GLU A 100 15.64 8.23 -1.22
C GLU A 100 15.75 7.25 -2.39
N TYR A 101 14.76 7.23 -3.27
CA TYR A 101 14.67 6.30 -4.40
C TYR A 101 15.93 6.26 -5.29
N PRO A 102 16.50 7.40 -5.74
CA PRO A 102 17.67 7.38 -6.61
C PRO A 102 18.92 6.79 -5.97
N LYS A 103 18.98 6.72 -4.65
CA LYS A 103 20.11 6.12 -3.93
C LYS A 103 20.15 4.59 -4.10
N HIS A 104 19.01 3.99 -4.44
CA HIS A 104 18.84 2.53 -4.53
C HIS A 104 18.64 2.06 -5.96
N ILE A 105 17.93 2.84 -6.78
CA ILE A 105 17.53 2.46 -8.14
C ILE A 105 17.90 3.59 -9.11
N LYS A 106 18.49 3.23 -10.24
CA LYS A 106 18.94 4.19 -11.26
C LYS A 106 17.82 4.64 -12.20
N THR A 107 16.73 3.89 -12.30
CA THR A 107 15.60 4.25 -13.17
C THR A 107 14.79 5.38 -12.55
N LYS A 108 14.11 6.15 -13.42
CA LYS A 108 13.26 7.24 -12.97
C LYS A 108 12.08 6.71 -12.15
N ILE A 109 11.80 7.36 -11.02
CA ILE A 109 10.64 7.03 -10.20
C ILE A 109 9.34 7.34 -10.96
N ASP A 110 8.39 6.42 -10.90
CA ASP A 110 7.05 6.59 -11.46
C ASP A 110 6.06 6.67 -10.30
N ILE A 111 5.73 7.88 -9.90
CA ILE A 111 4.87 8.13 -8.75
C ILE A 111 3.72 9.08 -9.14
N GLY A 112 2.50 8.65 -8.84
CA GLY A 112 1.29 9.44 -9.00
C GLY A 112 0.80 9.98 -7.66
N LYS A 113 -0.38 10.57 -7.65
CA LYS A 113 -0.97 11.14 -6.43
C LYS A 113 -1.21 10.11 -5.33
N SER A 114 -1.59 8.89 -5.71
CA SER A 114 -1.96 7.85 -4.75
C SER A 114 -1.26 6.51 -4.98
N CYS A 115 -0.33 6.43 -5.93
CA CYS A 115 0.34 5.17 -6.23
C CYS A 115 1.80 5.35 -6.62
N ILE A 116 2.57 4.31 -6.35
CA ILE A 116 3.94 4.17 -6.81
C ILE A 116 3.94 2.98 -7.77
N ARG A 117 4.39 3.17 -9.00
CA ARG A 117 4.37 2.15 -10.03
C ARG A 117 5.78 1.62 -10.29
N PHE A 118 5.87 0.31 -10.49
CA PHE A 118 7.13 -0.38 -10.79
C PHE A 118 6.94 -1.18 -12.09
N LYS A 119 7.48 -0.69 -13.19
CA LYS A 119 7.39 -1.35 -14.50
C LYS A 119 8.30 -2.56 -14.59
N LYS A 120 9.47 -2.49 -13.95
CA LYS A 120 10.45 -3.57 -13.91
C LYS A 120 10.43 -4.24 -12.54
N MET A 121 9.99 -5.48 -12.50
CA MET A 121 9.85 -6.23 -11.25
C MET A 121 11.19 -6.47 -10.54
N LYS A 122 12.30 -6.51 -11.29
CA LYS A 122 13.63 -6.72 -10.73
C LYS A 122 14.20 -5.48 -10.05
N THR A 123 13.58 -4.32 -10.24
CA THR A 123 14.08 -3.04 -9.73
C THR A 123 13.22 -2.44 -8.63
N ILE A 124 12.50 -3.27 -7.87
CA ILE A 124 11.72 -2.78 -6.74
C ILE A 124 12.68 -2.45 -5.59
N PRO A 125 12.66 -1.21 -5.09
CA PRO A 125 13.52 -0.81 -3.99
C PRO A 125 12.90 -1.23 -2.64
N TYR A 126 13.07 -2.49 -2.26
CA TYR A 126 12.44 -3.04 -1.06
C TYR A 126 12.81 -2.30 0.22
N GLU A 127 14.09 -1.92 0.37
CA GLU A 127 14.55 -1.24 1.59
C GLU A 127 13.89 0.12 1.81
N PRO A 128 13.96 1.09 0.85
CA PRO A 128 13.27 2.36 1.04
C PRO A 128 11.75 2.22 1.08
N LEU A 129 11.20 1.24 0.38
CA LEU A 129 9.76 0.98 0.42
C LEU A 129 9.31 0.50 1.81
N GLY A 130 10.10 -0.37 2.45
CA GLY A 130 9.86 -0.79 3.83
C GLY A 130 9.97 0.36 4.82
N GLN A 131 10.95 1.22 4.66
CA GLN A 131 11.09 2.43 5.46
C GLN A 131 9.88 3.35 5.27
N PHE A 132 9.41 3.50 4.04
CA PHE A 132 8.22 4.27 3.72
C PHE A 132 7.00 3.75 4.47
N PHE A 133 6.80 2.43 4.47
CA PHE A 133 5.69 1.79 5.20
C PHE A 133 5.76 2.05 6.71
N SER A 134 6.97 2.09 7.28
CA SER A 134 7.17 2.23 8.71
C SER A 134 7.03 3.66 9.24
N LYS A 135 6.95 4.65 8.37
CA LYS A 135 6.97 6.06 8.76
C LYS A 135 5.62 6.61 9.25
N VAL A 136 4.54 5.88 9.05
CA VAL A 136 3.21 6.35 9.42
C VAL A 136 2.65 5.49 10.54
N THR A 137 2.37 6.11 11.68
CA THR A 137 1.70 5.45 12.81
C THR A 137 0.19 5.42 12.58
N VAL A 138 -0.50 4.53 13.29
CA VAL A 138 -1.98 4.47 13.25
C VAL A 138 -2.58 5.81 13.66
N ALA A 139 -2.09 6.41 14.74
CA ALA A 139 -2.60 7.71 15.21
C ALA A 139 -2.39 8.82 14.19
N ALA A 140 -1.22 8.87 13.57
CA ALA A 140 -0.90 9.86 12.53
C ALA A 140 -1.80 9.68 11.30
N TRP A 141 -2.04 8.44 10.87
CA TRP A 141 -2.92 8.14 9.75
C TRP A 141 -4.36 8.56 10.01
N ILE A 142 -4.90 8.22 11.19
CA ILE A 142 -6.26 8.60 11.58
C ILE A 142 -6.40 10.13 11.60
N ALA A 143 -5.45 10.84 12.21
CA ALA A 143 -5.47 12.29 12.29
C ALA A 143 -5.46 12.93 10.90
N ARG A 144 -4.59 12.43 10.02
CA ARG A 144 -4.49 12.92 8.64
C ARG A 144 -5.76 12.64 7.85
N TYR A 145 -6.28 11.43 7.96
CA TYR A 145 -7.53 11.04 7.30
C TYR A 145 -8.69 11.93 7.71
N LYS A 146 -8.89 12.13 9.02
CA LYS A 146 -9.95 13.00 9.53
C LYS A 146 -9.81 14.43 9.05
N SER A 147 -8.59 14.96 8.95
CA SER A 147 -8.35 16.32 8.48
C SER A 147 -8.76 16.49 7.02
N VAL A 148 -8.62 15.46 6.20
CA VAL A 148 -8.96 15.52 4.78
C VAL A 148 -10.47 15.38 4.56
N ILE A 149 -11.13 14.43 5.23
CA ILE A 149 -12.57 14.23 5.05
C ILE A 149 -13.39 15.41 5.57
N LYS A 150 -12.89 16.15 6.56
CA LYS A 150 -13.56 17.38 7.05
C LYS A 150 -13.56 18.53 6.03
N LYS A 151 -12.68 18.46 5.03
CA LYS A 151 -12.58 19.51 3.98
C LYS A 151 -13.47 19.20 2.78
N GLN A 152 -14.12 18.07 2.79
CA GLN A 152 -15.09 17.67 1.77
C GLN A 152 -16.51 17.95 2.28
#